data_604d2822d721ed691dcac6417070eda7
#
_entry.id   604d2822d721ed691dcac6417070eda7
#
_cell.length_a   1.000
_cell.length_b   1.000
_cell.length_c   1.000
_cell.angle_alpha   90.00
_cell.angle_beta   90.00
_cell.angle_gamma   90.00
#
_symmetry.space_group_name_H-M   'P 1'
#
loop_
_entity.id
_entity.type
_entity.pdbx_description
1 polymer ?
#
loop_
_entity_poly.entity_id
_entity_poly.type
_entity_poly.pdbx_seq_one_letter_code
_entity_poly.pdbx_strand_id
1 'polypeptide(L)'
;MAQSATNYAEKYSDQLAQAYLQSSIIAGKTNTEYTFDGVKTVHVYSAVTQPLQDYKRSGTWRYGQPKELEDDSQDLTLSLDKSFSMTIDKGNSKDNAALKRAGTVIKQQIGEQVTPFFDKHALQTWATAAETATKNVITAAPTKDTVVDMFVKARSMFVNQKISMGSNCYAYVPTSTTYAFLLMNPDFISIEKLGDKHLTNGLVGKCMNWNIIEVPDEYLPENTFALFTHKNEVFAPTKIAELKQYSDVPGISGLLIEGRYYGDAFVRKTLVNATSGAPTGTFDLHGVITAKFGG
;
A
#
# COMPACT_ATOMS: atom_id res chain seq x y z
N MET A 1 56.92 32.33 16.67
CA MET A 1 55.74 32.46 17.57
C MET A 1 54.69 31.46 17.09
N ALA A 2 54.52 30.38 17.80
CA ALA A 2 53.51 29.38 17.51
C ALA A 2 52.13 29.92 17.94
N GLN A 3 51.18 30.02 17.02
CA GLN A 3 49.81 30.35 17.35
C GLN A 3 49.23 29.19 18.17
N SER A 4 48.82 29.49 19.39
CA SER A 4 48.03 28.62 20.24
C SER A 4 46.71 28.31 19.52
N ALA A 5 46.48 27.06 19.18
CA ALA A 5 45.18 26.60 18.70
C ALA A 5 44.18 26.77 19.84
N THR A 6 43.26 27.72 19.69
CA THR A 6 42.14 27.89 20.60
C THR A 6 41.22 26.70 20.48
N ASN A 7 41.24 25.79 21.43
CA ASN A 7 40.28 24.71 21.55
C ASN A 7 38.91 25.33 21.87
N TYR A 8 38.06 25.44 20.86
CA TYR A 8 36.65 25.72 21.10
C TYR A 8 36.02 24.44 21.65
N ALA A 9 35.43 24.54 22.85
CA ALA A 9 34.62 23.45 23.39
C ALA A 9 33.40 23.24 22.49
N GLU A 10 33.41 22.18 21.74
CA GLU A 10 32.25 21.79 20.94
C GLU A 10 31.16 21.26 21.89
N LYS A 11 30.00 21.93 21.90
CA LYS A 11 28.83 21.48 22.65
C LYS A 11 28.05 20.54 21.73
N TYR A 12 28.13 19.26 21.98
CA TYR A 12 27.30 18.27 21.28
C TYR A 12 25.86 18.33 21.79
N SER A 13 24.91 18.23 20.89
CA SER A 13 23.49 18.11 21.24
C SER A 13 23.24 16.75 21.91
N ASP A 14 22.59 16.75 23.06
CA ASP A 14 22.17 15.52 23.74
C ASP A 14 20.98 14.81 23.04
N GLN A 15 20.49 15.37 21.94
CA GLN A 15 19.36 14.83 21.18
C GLN A 15 19.83 14.33 19.82
N LEU A 16 19.46 13.10 19.50
CA LEU A 16 19.64 12.55 18.18
C LEU A 16 18.73 13.31 17.20
N ALA A 17 19.30 13.84 16.13
CA ALA A 17 18.51 14.45 15.06
C ALA A 17 17.65 13.34 14.44
N GLN A 18 16.34 13.47 14.58
CA GLN A 18 15.39 12.54 13.97
C GLN A 18 14.84 13.18 12.72
N ALA A 19 14.84 12.44 11.61
CA ALA A 19 14.13 12.88 10.43
C ALA A 19 12.63 12.91 10.71
N TYR A 20 11.96 13.98 10.25
CA TYR A 20 10.50 14.04 10.25
C TYR A 20 10.00 13.13 9.16
N LEU A 21 9.70 11.89 9.53
CA LEU A 21 9.24 10.88 8.59
C LEU A 21 7.72 10.75 8.65
N GLN A 22 7.17 10.59 7.49
CA GLN A 22 5.76 10.29 7.33
C GLN A 22 5.48 8.90 7.94
N SER A 23 4.41 8.77 8.69
CA SER A 23 3.90 7.44 9.11
C SER A 23 3.52 6.63 7.87
N SER A 24 3.45 5.29 8.02
CA SER A 24 3.09 4.41 6.90
C SER A 24 1.88 4.94 6.11
N ILE A 25 2.07 5.10 4.80
CA ILE A 25 1.09 5.64 3.87
C ILE A 25 -0.08 4.66 3.68
N ILE A 26 0.21 3.36 3.73
CA ILE A 26 -0.78 2.29 3.52
C ILE A 26 -1.52 1.88 4.79
N ALA A 27 -1.05 2.29 5.97
CA ALA A 27 -1.64 1.89 7.25
C ALA A 27 -3.13 2.25 7.33
N GLY A 28 -3.96 1.26 7.67
CA GLY A 28 -5.41 1.40 7.78
C GLY A 28 -6.17 1.47 6.45
N LYS A 29 -5.46 1.43 5.31
CA LYS A 29 -6.03 1.53 3.96
C LYS A 29 -6.02 0.20 3.19
N THR A 30 -5.63 -0.86 3.86
CA THR A 30 -5.59 -2.24 3.37
C THR A 30 -6.63 -3.10 4.06
N ASN A 31 -6.99 -4.21 3.43
CA ASN A 31 -7.83 -5.23 4.05
C ASN A 31 -7.00 -6.06 5.03
N THR A 32 -7.58 -6.40 6.17
CA THR A 32 -6.97 -7.18 7.25
C THR A 32 -7.76 -8.45 7.58
N GLU A 33 -8.67 -8.88 6.70
CA GLU A 33 -9.54 -10.04 6.95
C GLU A 33 -8.78 -11.37 6.94
N TYR A 34 -7.66 -11.46 6.21
CA TYR A 34 -6.87 -12.68 6.11
C TYR A 34 -5.61 -12.59 6.97
N THR A 35 -5.43 -13.59 7.84
CA THR A 35 -4.24 -13.73 8.70
C THR A 35 -3.35 -14.85 8.20
N PHE A 36 -2.03 -14.66 8.33
CA PHE A 36 -1.02 -15.63 7.91
C PHE A 36 -0.39 -16.37 9.11
N ASP A 37 -1.10 -16.47 10.24
CA ASP A 37 -0.61 -17.10 11.44
C ASP A 37 -0.35 -18.60 11.21
N GLY A 38 0.88 -19.03 11.47
CA GLY A 38 1.28 -20.42 11.32
C GLY A 38 1.49 -20.93 9.88
N VAL A 39 1.05 -20.17 8.84
CA VAL A 39 1.10 -20.62 7.44
C VAL A 39 1.86 -19.63 6.55
N LYS A 40 2.43 -20.12 5.45
CA LYS A 40 3.08 -19.29 4.43
C LYS A 40 2.10 -18.88 3.31
N THR A 41 1.15 -19.73 3.02
CA THR A 41 0.15 -19.54 1.96
C THR A 41 -1.24 -19.54 2.56
N VAL A 42 -2.07 -18.61 2.15
CA VAL A 42 -3.50 -18.58 2.48
C VAL A 42 -4.28 -18.82 1.20
N HIS A 43 -5.20 -19.77 1.26
CA HIS A 43 -6.15 -20.09 0.19
C HIS A 43 -7.41 -19.27 0.40
N VAL A 44 -7.75 -18.40 -0.55
CA VAL A 44 -8.96 -17.59 -0.52
C VAL A 44 -9.99 -18.23 -1.44
N TYR A 45 -11.02 -18.82 -0.86
CA TYR A 45 -12.10 -19.47 -1.59
C TYR A 45 -13.17 -18.49 -2.01
N SER A 46 -13.71 -18.69 -3.20
CA SER A 46 -14.82 -17.93 -3.75
C SER A 46 -15.85 -18.88 -4.37
N ALA A 47 -17.12 -18.71 -4.00
CA ALA A 47 -18.18 -19.54 -4.52
C ALA A 47 -18.59 -19.13 -5.94
N VAL A 48 -18.73 -20.11 -6.84
CA VAL A 48 -19.23 -19.91 -8.20
C VAL A 48 -20.76 -19.84 -8.17
N THR A 49 -21.33 -18.64 -8.27
CA THR A 49 -22.79 -18.45 -8.25
C THR A 49 -23.44 -18.86 -9.56
N GLN A 50 -24.71 -19.27 -9.48
CA GLN A 50 -25.49 -19.67 -10.65
C GLN A 50 -26.07 -18.43 -11.35
N PRO A 51 -26.02 -18.33 -12.71
CA PRO A 51 -26.71 -17.31 -13.44
C PRO A 51 -28.24 -17.45 -13.31
N LEU A 52 -28.92 -16.31 -13.36
CA LEU A 52 -30.39 -16.31 -13.33
C LEU A 52 -30.95 -16.98 -14.58
N GLN A 53 -32.01 -17.75 -14.39
CA GLN A 53 -32.78 -18.41 -15.46
C GLN A 53 -34.22 -17.94 -15.42
N ASP A 54 -34.87 -17.94 -16.58
CA ASP A 54 -36.27 -17.58 -16.65
C ASP A 54 -37.15 -18.66 -16.02
N TYR A 55 -38.06 -18.23 -15.16
CA TYR A 55 -39.02 -19.12 -14.52
C TYR A 55 -40.03 -19.66 -15.54
N LYS A 56 -40.15 -20.98 -15.67
CA LYS A 56 -41.13 -21.64 -16.53
C LYS A 56 -42.41 -21.93 -15.73
N ARG A 57 -43.56 -21.40 -16.23
CA ARG A 57 -44.86 -21.61 -15.54
C ARG A 57 -45.41 -23.03 -15.67
N SER A 58 -44.88 -23.82 -16.58
CA SER A 58 -45.32 -25.22 -16.87
C SER A 58 -44.13 -26.13 -17.06
N GLY A 59 -44.32 -27.43 -16.87
CA GLY A 59 -43.31 -28.48 -17.04
C GLY A 59 -42.51 -28.79 -15.78
N THR A 60 -41.55 -29.71 -15.88
CA THR A 60 -40.56 -30.04 -14.86
C THR A 60 -39.42 -28.99 -14.86
N TRP A 61 -38.74 -28.83 -13.72
CA TRP A 61 -37.63 -27.89 -13.54
C TRP A 61 -38.01 -26.42 -13.80
N ARG A 62 -39.09 -25.98 -13.15
CA ARG A 62 -39.62 -24.60 -13.34
C ARG A 62 -38.64 -23.52 -12.97
N TYR A 63 -37.72 -23.80 -12.04
CA TYR A 63 -36.64 -22.89 -11.61
C TYR A 63 -35.30 -23.13 -12.36
N GLY A 64 -35.32 -23.95 -13.44
CA GLY A 64 -34.11 -24.44 -14.07
C GLY A 64 -33.58 -25.71 -13.42
N GLN A 65 -32.64 -26.38 -14.08
CA GLN A 65 -31.99 -27.55 -13.52
C GLN A 65 -31.09 -27.16 -12.35
N PRO A 66 -31.21 -27.78 -11.16
CA PRO A 66 -30.30 -27.54 -10.06
C PRO A 66 -28.90 -28.00 -10.44
N LYS A 67 -27.90 -27.23 -10.06
CA LYS A 67 -26.48 -27.59 -10.17
C LYS A 67 -25.86 -27.47 -8.79
N GLU A 68 -24.88 -28.29 -8.53
CA GLU A 68 -24.11 -28.24 -7.32
C GLU A 68 -23.29 -26.91 -7.28
N LEU A 69 -23.11 -26.36 -6.09
CA LEU A 69 -22.30 -25.17 -5.89
C LEU A 69 -20.83 -25.59 -5.97
N GLU A 70 -20.10 -24.97 -6.88
CA GLU A 70 -18.66 -25.13 -7.03
C GLU A 70 -17.93 -23.98 -6.36
N ASP A 71 -16.76 -24.26 -5.80
CA ASP A 71 -15.85 -23.29 -5.22
C ASP A 71 -14.58 -23.18 -6.06
N ASP A 72 -14.05 -21.99 -6.18
CA ASP A 72 -12.74 -21.75 -6.77
C ASP A 72 -11.85 -21.00 -5.79
N SER A 73 -10.54 -21.15 -5.88
CA SER A 73 -9.60 -20.60 -4.90
C SER A 73 -8.43 -19.86 -5.55
N GLN A 74 -7.93 -18.86 -4.88
CA GLN A 74 -6.67 -18.20 -5.20
C GLN A 74 -5.69 -18.33 -4.02
N ASP A 75 -4.42 -18.52 -4.34
CA ASP A 75 -3.36 -18.69 -3.36
C ASP A 75 -2.57 -17.40 -3.17
N LEU A 76 -2.49 -16.94 -1.92
CA LEU A 76 -1.68 -15.82 -1.51
C LEU A 76 -0.47 -16.33 -0.72
N THR A 77 0.72 -16.28 -1.30
CA THR A 77 1.95 -16.82 -0.72
C THR A 77 2.92 -15.72 -0.37
N LEU A 78 3.32 -15.63 0.91
CA LEU A 78 4.31 -14.67 1.37
C LEU A 78 5.70 -14.99 0.81
N SER A 79 6.39 -13.99 0.27
CA SER A 79 7.72 -14.14 -0.31
C SER A 79 8.76 -13.20 0.27
N LEU A 80 8.36 -12.05 0.82
CA LEU A 80 9.26 -10.99 1.25
C LEU A 80 9.72 -11.21 2.69
N ASP A 81 11.00 -11.56 2.88
CA ASP A 81 11.66 -11.72 4.19
C ASP A 81 12.89 -10.80 4.26
N LYS A 82 12.86 -9.83 5.17
CA LYS A 82 13.91 -8.82 5.33
C LYS A 82 14.35 -8.73 6.78
N SER A 83 15.64 -8.49 6.97
CA SER A 83 16.23 -8.34 8.31
C SER A 83 17.24 -7.20 8.32
N PHE A 84 17.49 -6.70 9.52
CA PHE A 84 18.62 -5.81 9.80
C PHE A 84 19.31 -6.23 11.10
N SER A 85 20.58 -5.92 11.20
CA SER A 85 21.38 -6.13 12.39
C SER A 85 22.29 -4.92 12.59
N MET A 86 22.38 -4.43 13.84
CA MET A 86 23.25 -3.32 14.21
C MET A 86 23.81 -3.51 15.61
N THR A 87 25.01 -2.98 15.83
CA THR A 87 25.67 -3.03 17.13
C THR A 87 25.89 -1.64 17.70
N ILE A 88 25.73 -1.51 19.01
CA ILE A 88 26.06 -0.29 19.75
C ILE A 88 27.18 -0.66 20.73
N ASP A 89 28.39 -0.20 20.45
CA ASP A 89 29.55 -0.44 21.32
C ASP A 89 29.38 0.22 22.69
N LYS A 90 29.84 -0.47 23.75
CA LYS A 90 29.69 -0.04 25.14
C LYS A 90 30.53 1.21 25.46
N GLY A 91 31.71 1.33 24.86
CA GLY A 91 32.57 2.52 25.00
C GLY A 91 31.90 3.74 24.38
N ASN A 92 31.52 3.64 23.12
CA ASN A 92 30.80 4.70 22.39
C ASN A 92 29.46 5.09 23.03
N SER A 93 28.77 4.14 23.67
CA SER A 93 27.53 4.40 24.40
C SER A 93 27.75 5.20 25.68
N LYS A 94 28.89 5.03 26.34
CA LYS A 94 29.27 5.81 27.55
C LYS A 94 29.78 7.19 27.22
N ASP A 95 30.56 7.33 26.15
CA ASP A 95 31.15 8.59 25.72
C ASP A 95 30.11 9.54 25.12
N ASN A 96 29.07 8.98 24.50
CA ASN A 96 27.93 9.70 23.91
C ASN A 96 26.63 9.49 24.72
N ALA A 97 26.67 9.69 25.99
CA ALA A 97 25.77 9.28 27.08
C ALA A 97 24.24 9.27 26.84
N ALA A 98 23.71 9.93 25.82
CA ALA A 98 22.27 9.97 25.55
C ALA A 98 21.90 9.65 24.09
N LEU A 99 22.85 9.78 23.16
CA LEU A 99 22.56 9.76 21.71
C LEU A 99 22.21 8.38 21.15
N LYS A 100 22.76 7.31 21.75
CA LYS A 100 22.57 5.95 21.24
C LYS A 100 21.70 5.09 22.17
N ARG A 101 20.60 5.64 22.63
CA ARG A 101 19.62 4.81 23.35
C ARG A 101 18.99 3.84 22.35
N ALA A 102 19.07 2.54 22.64
CA ALA A 102 18.58 1.47 21.77
C ALA A 102 17.16 1.74 21.24
N GLY A 103 16.24 2.17 22.10
CA GLY A 103 14.87 2.45 21.71
C GLY A 103 14.72 3.60 20.70
N THR A 104 15.57 4.62 20.78
CA THR A 104 15.57 5.76 19.84
C THR A 104 16.10 5.31 18.48
N VAL A 105 17.23 4.60 18.46
CA VAL A 105 17.84 4.07 17.23
C VAL A 105 16.92 3.08 16.53
N ILE A 106 16.23 2.22 17.27
CA ILE A 106 15.23 1.29 16.72
C ILE A 106 14.07 2.04 16.05
N LYS A 107 13.50 3.05 16.73
CA LYS A 107 12.41 3.86 16.14
C LYS A 107 12.86 4.53 14.86
N GLN A 108 14.07 5.07 14.86
CA GLN A 108 14.63 5.71 13.68
C GLN A 108 14.84 4.69 12.55
N GLN A 109 15.41 3.51 12.83
CA GLN A 109 15.60 2.44 11.84
C GLN A 109 14.27 1.99 11.23
N ILE A 110 13.24 1.79 12.06
CA ILE A 110 11.91 1.41 11.57
C ILE A 110 11.32 2.51 10.70
N GLY A 111 11.34 3.75 11.14
CA GLY A 111 10.76 4.88 10.42
C GLY A 111 11.48 5.22 9.12
N GLU A 112 12.82 5.14 9.11
CA GLU A 112 13.65 5.57 7.96
C GLU A 112 13.86 4.47 6.91
N GLN A 113 13.86 3.20 7.32
CA GLN A 113 14.20 2.10 6.43
C GLN A 113 13.06 1.10 6.24
N VAL A 114 12.46 0.63 7.33
CA VAL A 114 11.49 -0.48 7.26
C VAL A 114 10.16 0.01 6.69
N THR A 115 9.59 1.05 7.27
CA THR A 115 8.28 1.57 6.85
C THR A 115 8.27 2.03 5.38
N PRO A 116 9.22 2.87 4.91
CA PRO A 116 9.26 3.28 3.51
C PRO A 116 9.47 2.11 2.54
N PHE A 117 10.28 1.13 2.93
CA PHE A 117 10.52 -0.05 2.11
C PHE A 117 9.25 -0.87 1.88
N PHE A 118 8.48 -1.14 2.95
CA PHE A 118 7.23 -1.91 2.84
C PHE A 118 6.14 -1.14 2.12
N ASP A 119 6.00 0.16 2.36
CA ASP A 119 5.04 1.02 1.65
C ASP A 119 5.34 1.06 0.15
N LYS A 120 6.62 1.24 -0.22
CA LYS A 120 7.06 1.20 -1.62
C LYS A 120 6.78 -0.14 -2.27
N HIS A 121 7.16 -1.25 -1.60
CA HIS A 121 6.91 -2.59 -2.11
C HIS A 121 5.42 -2.85 -2.36
N ALA A 122 4.56 -2.47 -1.42
CA ALA A 122 3.12 -2.67 -1.54
C ALA A 122 2.54 -1.88 -2.73
N LEU A 123 2.85 -0.60 -2.84
CA LEU A 123 2.36 0.25 -3.93
C LEU A 123 2.84 -0.24 -5.30
N GLN A 124 4.11 -0.64 -5.42
CA GLN A 124 4.66 -1.20 -6.65
C GLN A 124 4.02 -2.53 -7.03
N THR A 125 3.79 -3.42 -6.06
CA THR A 125 3.13 -4.70 -6.29
C THR A 125 1.69 -4.51 -6.77
N TRP A 126 0.92 -3.61 -6.13
CA TRP A 126 -0.45 -3.32 -6.54
C TRP A 126 -0.53 -2.66 -7.93
N ALA A 127 0.38 -1.73 -8.23
CA ALA A 127 0.44 -1.09 -9.54
C ALA A 127 0.78 -2.12 -10.64
N THR A 128 1.79 -2.97 -10.41
CA THR A 128 2.16 -4.03 -11.35
C THR A 128 1.04 -5.04 -11.55
N ALA A 129 0.32 -5.41 -10.49
CA ALA A 129 -0.84 -6.27 -10.61
C ALA A 129 -1.94 -5.63 -11.49
N ALA A 130 -2.21 -4.33 -11.33
CA ALA A 130 -3.16 -3.61 -12.18
C ALA A 130 -2.71 -3.56 -13.65
N GLU A 131 -1.42 -3.41 -13.91
CA GLU A 131 -0.85 -3.41 -15.27
C GLU A 131 -1.05 -4.74 -16.00
N THR A 132 -0.98 -5.87 -15.30
CA THR A 132 -1.20 -7.18 -15.92
C THR A 132 -2.63 -7.35 -16.44
N ALA A 133 -3.59 -6.60 -15.91
CA ALA A 133 -4.95 -6.56 -16.38
C ALA A 133 -5.17 -5.33 -17.27
N THR A 134 -4.97 -5.45 -18.58
CA THR A 134 -4.99 -4.32 -19.56
C THR A 134 -6.24 -3.44 -19.45
N LYS A 135 -7.37 -4.00 -19.03
CA LYS A 135 -8.62 -3.25 -18.78
C LYS A 135 -8.56 -2.36 -17.54
N ASN A 136 -7.54 -2.50 -16.68
CA ASN A 136 -7.35 -1.72 -15.46
C ASN A 136 -6.28 -0.63 -15.63
N VAL A 137 -5.90 -0.33 -16.87
CA VAL A 137 -4.88 0.68 -17.19
C VAL A 137 -5.50 1.87 -17.88
N ILE A 138 -5.25 3.07 -17.37
CA ILE A 138 -5.55 4.34 -18.02
C ILE A 138 -4.27 4.79 -18.73
N THR A 139 -4.27 4.80 -20.06
CA THR A 139 -3.08 5.02 -20.90
C THR A 139 -2.80 6.49 -21.23
N ALA A 140 -3.65 7.43 -20.80
CA ALA A 140 -3.46 8.85 -21.07
C ALA A 140 -2.63 9.51 -19.95
N ALA A 141 -1.51 10.13 -20.31
CA ALA A 141 -0.75 10.96 -19.38
C ALA A 141 -1.59 12.17 -18.94
N PRO A 142 -1.67 12.46 -17.65
CA PRO A 142 -2.38 13.63 -17.16
C PRO A 142 -1.61 14.92 -17.52
N THR A 143 -2.35 15.97 -17.73
CA THR A 143 -1.87 17.36 -17.80
C THR A 143 -2.63 18.16 -16.77
N LYS A 144 -2.26 19.42 -16.55
CA LYS A 144 -2.99 20.32 -15.64
C LYS A 144 -4.49 20.41 -15.95
N ASP A 145 -4.87 20.28 -17.23
CA ASP A 145 -6.27 20.44 -17.68
C ASP A 145 -7.02 19.09 -17.70
N THR A 146 -6.31 17.96 -17.85
CA THR A 146 -6.91 16.63 -18.01
C THR A 146 -6.75 15.73 -16.78
N VAL A 147 -6.09 16.20 -15.72
CA VAL A 147 -5.88 15.40 -14.52
C VAL A 147 -7.19 14.97 -13.86
N VAL A 148 -8.20 15.82 -13.85
CA VAL A 148 -9.54 15.50 -13.30
C VAL A 148 -10.23 14.42 -14.13
N ASP A 149 -10.08 14.44 -15.45
CA ASP A 149 -10.64 13.42 -16.36
C ASP A 149 -10.08 12.03 -16.05
N MET A 150 -8.84 11.93 -15.60
CA MET A 150 -8.24 10.66 -15.16
C MET A 150 -9.01 10.09 -13.96
N PHE A 151 -9.38 10.91 -12.98
CA PHE A 151 -10.19 10.49 -11.83
C PHE A 151 -11.62 10.10 -12.24
N VAL A 152 -12.21 10.80 -13.20
CA VAL A 152 -13.53 10.45 -13.78
C VAL A 152 -13.47 9.10 -14.46
N LYS A 153 -12.43 8.85 -15.28
CA LYS A 153 -12.22 7.55 -15.94
C LYS A 153 -12.03 6.43 -14.93
N ALA A 154 -11.16 6.60 -13.93
CA ALA A 154 -10.97 5.63 -12.88
C ALA A 154 -12.28 5.30 -12.16
N ARG A 155 -13.07 6.32 -11.83
CA ARG A 155 -14.41 6.14 -11.23
C ARG A 155 -15.33 5.32 -12.12
N SER A 156 -15.40 5.66 -13.41
CA SER A 156 -16.23 4.93 -14.37
C SER A 156 -15.84 3.47 -14.45
N MET A 157 -14.52 3.17 -14.46
CA MET A 157 -14.01 1.81 -14.48
C MET A 157 -14.41 1.03 -13.21
N PHE A 158 -14.33 1.65 -12.02
CA PHE A 158 -14.76 1.02 -10.76
C PHE A 158 -16.25 0.70 -10.75
N VAL A 159 -17.08 1.66 -11.17
CA VAL A 159 -18.55 1.46 -11.26
C VAL A 159 -18.89 0.35 -12.25
N ASN A 160 -18.21 0.30 -13.39
CA ASN A 160 -18.40 -0.77 -14.38
C ASN A 160 -17.96 -2.15 -13.86
N GLN A 161 -16.99 -2.18 -12.94
CA GLN A 161 -16.59 -3.39 -12.19
C GLN A 161 -17.56 -3.72 -11.03
N LYS A 162 -18.68 -2.98 -10.90
CA LYS A 162 -19.67 -3.14 -9.83
C LYS A 162 -19.13 -2.89 -8.42
N ILE A 163 -18.08 -2.06 -8.30
CA ILE A 163 -17.52 -1.65 -7.02
C ILE A 163 -18.21 -0.38 -6.54
N SER A 164 -18.68 -0.40 -5.29
CA SER A 164 -19.30 0.76 -4.67
C SER A 164 -18.28 1.85 -4.36
N MET A 165 -18.53 3.05 -4.87
CA MET A 165 -17.71 4.22 -4.58
C MET A 165 -18.06 4.79 -3.19
N GLY A 166 -17.44 4.23 -2.16
CA GLY A 166 -17.60 4.66 -0.76
C GLY A 166 -16.36 5.39 -0.21
N SER A 167 -16.25 5.43 1.10
CA SER A 167 -15.10 6.01 1.82
C SER A 167 -13.82 5.19 1.71
N ASN A 168 -13.89 3.97 1.17
CA ASN A 168 -12.80 3.00 1.10
C ASN A 168 -12.04 3.04 -0.23
N CYS A 169 -12.23 4.07 -1.04
CA CYS A 169 -11.52 4.26 -2.30
C CYS A 169 -10.37 5.25 -2.11
N TYR A 170 -9.17 4.83 -2.50
CA TYR A 170 -7.93 5.60 -2.33
C TYR A 170 -7.27 5.82 -3.70
N ALA A 171 -6.68 7.01 -3.86
CA ALA A 171 -5.88 7.37 -5.02
C ALA A 171 -4.49 7.79 -4.55
N TYR A 172 -3.49 6.99 -4.85
CA TYR A 172 -2.08 7.31 -4.57
C TYR A 172 -1.51 8.06 -5.78
N VAL A 173 -1.04 9.27 -5.55
CA VAL A 173 -0.57 10.17 -6.61
C VAL A 173 0.86 10.63 -6.35
N PRO A 174 1.76 10.57 -7.35
CA PRO A 174 3.12 11.05 -7.21
C PRO A 174 3.16 12.56 -7.09
N THR A 175 4.08 13.06 -6.23
CA THR A 175 4.19 14.47 -5.86
C THR A 175 4.51 15.37 -7.04
N SER A 176 5.54 15.02 -7.83
CA SER A 176 6.09 15.92 -8.84
C SER A 176 5.25 16.03 -10.12
N THR A 177 4.34 15.09 -10.35
CA THR A 177 3.52 15.03 -11.56
C THR A 177 2.05 15.26 -11.27
N THR A 178 1.33 14.20 -10.92
CA THR A 178 -0.14 14.26 -10.80
C THR A 178 -0.62 15.18 -9.69
N TYR A 179 0.05 15.16 -8.54
CA TYR A 179 -0.31 16.04 -7.44
C TYR A 179 -0.06 17.52 -7.78
N ALA A 180 1.07 17.84 -8.41
CA ALA A 180 1.36 19.18 -8.89
C ALA A 180 0.31 19.66 -9.91
N PHE A 181 -0.13 18.79 -10.83
CA PHE A 181 -1.19 19.14 -11.78
C PHE A 181 -2.55 19.34 -11.10
N LEU A 182 -2.88 18.56 -10.08
CA LEU A 182 -4.08 18.76 -9.27
C LEU A 182 -4.10 20.15 -8.61
N LEU A 183 -2.98 20.55 -8.03
CA LEU A 183 -2.85 21.88 -7.41
C LEU A 183 -2.94 23.04 -8.41
N MET A 184 -2.59 22.81 -9.67
CA MET A 184 -2.69 23.82 -10.74
C MET A 184 -4.06 23.84 -11.41
N ASN A 185 -4.90 22.84 -11.15
CA ASN A 185 -6.22 22.74 -11.78
C ASN A 185 -7.25 23.55 -10.98
N PRO A 186 -7.90 24.56 -11.59
CA PRO A 186 -8.84 25.43 -10.89
C PRO A 186 -10.11 24.69 -10.43
N ASP A 187 -10.51 23.63 -11.13
CA ASP A 187 -11.68 22.82 -10.77
C ASP A 187 -11.41 22.02 -9.51
N PHE A 188 -10.19 21.49 -9.34
CA PHE A 188 -9.78 20.77 -8.13
C PHE A 188 -9.71 21.70 -6.92
N ILE A 189 -9.09 22.86 -7.06
CA ILE A 189 -8.99 23.86 -5.98
C ILE A 189 -10.39 24.30 -5.50
N SER A 190 -11.37 24.38 -6.38
CA SER A 190 -12.74 24.72 -5.98
C SER A 190 -13.44 23.61 -5.20
N ILE A 191 -13.06 22.36 -5.42
CA ILE A 191 -13.58 21.18 -4.69
C ILE A 191 -12.93 21.06 -3.30
N GLU A 192 -11.65 21.40 -3.19
CA GLU A 192 -10.88 21.29 -1.94
C GLU A 192 -11.36 22.28 -0.85
N LYS A 193 -11.93 23.41 -1.24
CA LYS A 193 -12.54 24.40 -0.31
C LYS A 193 -13.69 23.86 0.54
N LEU A 194 -14.14 22.66 0.31
CA LEU A 194 -15.26 22.00 0.99
C LEU A 194 -14.89 21.18 2.23
N GLY A 195 -13.61 21.17 2.72
CA GLY A 195 -13.28 20.30 3.85
C GLY A 195 -12.04 20.59 4.65
N ASP A 196 -12.14 21.41 5.67
CA ASP A 196 -11.10 21.73 6.67
C ASP A 196 -10.65 20.55 7.57
N LYS A 197 -11.07 19.33 7.35
CA LYS A 197 -10.92 18.21 8.30
C LYS A 197 -9.99 17.07 7.91
N HIS A 198 -9.24 17.13 6.81
CA HIS A 198 -8.63 15.93 6.23
C HIS A 198 -7.09 15.86 6.15
N LEU A 199 -6.36 16.71 6.85
CA LEU A 199 -4.89 16.72 6.86
C LEU A 199 -4.26 15.67 7.80
N THR A 200 -4.93 14.55 8.05
CA THR A 200 -4.39 13.49 8.92
C THR A 200 -3.90 12.30 8.07
N ASN A 201 -2.69 11.83 8.32
CA ASN A 201 -2.09 10.62 7.72
C ASN A 201 -1.85 10.66 6.20
N GLY A 202 -1.33 11.76 5.66
CA GLY A 202 -0.99 11.87 4.24
C GLY A 202 -2.20 11.97 3.31
N LEU A 203 -3.42 12.09 3.85
CA LEU A 203 -4.61 12.36 3.07
C LEU A 203 -4.63 13.85 2.71
N VAL A 204 -4.48 14.18 1.44
CA VAL A 204 -4.38 15.55 0.97
C VAL A 204 -5.74 16.17 0.62
N GLY A 205 -6.71 15.33 0.23
CA GLY A 205 -8.03 15.82 -0.16
C GLY A 205 -8.96 14.71 -0.64
N LYS A 206 -10.15 15.09 -1.05
CA LYS A 206 -11.13 14.20 -1.69
C LYS A 206 -11.54 14.76 -3.04
N CYS A 207 -11.48 13.93 -4.06
CA CYS A 207 -12.00 14.23 -5.38
C CYS A 207 -12.91 13.07 -5.83
N MET A 208 -14.16 13.37 -6.17
CA MET A 208 -15.12 12.39 -6.72
C MET A 208 -15.22 11.07 -5.94
N ASN A 209 -15.20 11.13 -4.59
CA ASN A 209 -15.15 10.01 -3.63
C ASN A 209 -13.81 9.28 -3.56
N TRP A 210 -12.76 9.76 -4.23
CA TRP A 210 -11.40 9.30 -4.01
C TRP A 210 -10.76 10.03 -2.83
N ASN A 211 -10.19 9.28 -1.91
CA ASN A 211 -9.31 9.82 -0.89
C ASN A 211 -7.91 9.93 -1.51
N ILE A 212 -7.45 11.15 -1.76
CA ILE A 212 -6.18 11.40 -2.43
C ILE A 212 -5.05 11.35 -1.41
N ILE A 213 -4.03 10.56 -1.71
CA ILE A 213 -2.84 10.37 -0.89
C ILE A 213 -1.63 10.73 -1.74
N GLU A 214 -0.90 11.74 -1.30
CA GLU A 214 0.37 12.10 -1.91
C GLU A 214 1.44 11.06 -1.53
N VAL A 215 2.22 10.62 -2.53
CA VAL A 215 3.31 9.67 -2.34
C VAL A 215 4.58 10.15 -3.02
N PRO A 216 5.77 9.81 -2.48
CA PRO A 216 7.03 10.05 -3.16
C PRO A 216 7.02 9.39 -4.54
N ASP A 217 7.62 10.05 -5.54
CA ASP A 217 7.61 9.57 -6.92
C ASP A 217 8.21 8.17 -7.07
N GLU A 218 9.21 7.85 -6.25
CA GLU A 218 9.87 6.54 -6.26
C GLU A 218 9.03 5.37 -5.72
N TYR A 219 7.87 5.64 -5.09
CA TYR A 219 7.00 4.59 -4.53
C TYR A 219 6.13 3.93 -5.59
N LEU A 220 5.93 4.59 -6.71
CA LEU A 220 5.22 4.02 -7.85
C LEU A 220 6.20 3.56 -8.93
N PRO A 221 5.82 2.59 -9.78
CA PRO A 221 6.60 2.22 -10.95
C PRO A 221 6.81 3.41 -11.88
N GLU A 222 7.87 3.35 -12.70
CA GLU A 222 8.14 4.37 -13.71
C GLU A 222 6.94 4.60 -14.64
N ASN A 223 6.72 5.86 -15.02
CA ASN A 223 5.61 6.29 -15.86
C ASN A 223 4.21 6.04 -15.30
N THR A 224 4.09 5.79 -13.98
CA THR A 224 2.82 5.66 -13.29
C THR A 224 2.41 6.99 -12.69
N PHE A 225 1.26 7.51 -13.13
CA PHE A 225 0.75 8.82 -12.71
C PHE A 225 -0.28 8.76 -11.59
N ALA A 226 -0.93 7.64 -11.40
CA ALA A 226 -1.81 7.40 -10.27
C ALA A 226 -2.05 5.89 -10.08
N LEU A 227 -2.29 5.50 -8.85
CA LEU A 227 -2.77 4.18 -8.48
C LEU A 227 -4.07 4.32 -7.67
N PHE A 228 -5.15 3.79 -8.22
CA PHE A 228 -6.48 3.80 -7.61
C PHE A 228 -6.77 2.44 -7.01
N THR A 229 -7.12 2.39 -5.72
CA THR A 229 -7.37 1.13 -5.00
C THR A 229 -8.66 1.18 -4.20
N HIS A 230 -9.30 0.04 -4.05
CA HIS A 230 -10.34 -0.16 -3.05
C HIS A 230 -9.77 -0.94 -1.86
N LYS A 231 -10.04 -0.47 -0.65
CA LYS A 231 -9.47 -1.04 0.59
C LYS A 231 -9.61 -2.56 0.70
N ASN A 232 -10.75 -3.12 0.30
CA ASN A 232 -11.02 -4.54 0.47
C ASN A 232 -10.28 -5.45 -0.53
N GLU A 233 -9.71 -4.87 -1.59
CA GLU A 233 -9.05 -5.64 -2.64
C GLU A 233 -7.53 -5.69 -2.48
N VAL A 234 -6.96 -4.81 -1.64
CA VAL A 234 -5.52 -4.71 -1.44
C VAL A 234 -5.13 -5.16 -0.04
N PHE A 235 -4.06 -5.94 0.04
CA PHE A 235 -3.53 -6.53 1.26
C PHE A 235 -2.05 -6.23 1.39
N ALA A 236 -1.61 -6.00 2.62
CA ALA A 236 -0.20 -5.90 2.97
C ALA A 236 0.04 -6.59 4.33
N PRO A 237 -0.10 -7.94 4.38
CA PRO A 237 0.05 -8.67 5.62
C PRO A 237 1.51 -8.71 6.07
N THR A 238 1.73 -8.52 7.36
CA THR A 238 3.01 -8.76 8.03
C THR A 238 2.83 -9.93 8.99
N LYS A 239 3.55 -11.02 8.74
CA LYS A 239 3.49 -12.24 9.56
C LYS A 239 4.45 -12.20 10.74
N ILE A 240 5.67 -11.72 10.51
CA ILE A 240 6.71 -11.61 11.52
C ILE A 240 7.18 -10.16 11.54
N ALA A 241 7.14 -9.55 12.71
CA ALA A 241 7.78 -8.28 13.02
C ALA A 241 8.52 -8.47 14.34
N GLU A 242 9.69 -9.09 14.28
CA GLU A 242 10.49 -9.41 15.46
C GLU A 242 11.58 -8.36 15.63
N LEU A 243 11.78 -7.98 16.89
CA LEU A 243 12.87 -7.12 17.32
C LEU A 243 13.54 -7.76 18.54
N LYS A 244 14.81 -8.07 18.42
CA LYS A 244 15.61 -8.70 19.49
C LYS A 244 16.77 -7.80 19.88
N GLN A 245 17.07 -7.79 21.19
CA GLN A 245 18.20 -7.07 21.76
C GLN A 245 19.02 -8.06 22.59
N TYR A 246 20.31 -8.12 22.33
CA TYR A 246 21.24 -8.95 23.06
C TYR A 246 22.33 -8.08 23.69
N SER A 247 22.53 -8.22 25.00
CA SER A 247 23.54 -7.47 25.74
C SER A 247 24.87 -8.20 25.87
N ASP A 248 24.92 -9.47 25.51
CA ASP A 248 26.07 -10.34 25.79
C ASP A 248 26.32 -11.32 24.63
N VAL A 249 26.88 -10.78 23.54
CA VAL A 249 27.17 -11.56 22.32
C VAL A 249 28.68 -11.77 22.23
N PRO A 250 29.18 -13.01 22.05
CA PRO A 250 30.59 -13.27 21.87
C PRO A 250 31.20 -12.42 20.75
N GLY A 251 32.29 -11.71 21.07
CA GLY A 251 33.00 -10.84 20.13
C GLY A 251 32.44 -9.42 19.98
N ILE A 252 31.36 -9.06 20.70
CA ILE A 252 30.76 -7.72 20.68
C ILE A 252 30.78 -7.17 22.13
N SER A 253 31.48 -6.06 22.35
CA SER A 253 31.39 -5.34 23.62
C SER A 253 30.31 -4.27 23.55
N GLY A 254 29.05 -4.67 23.77
CA GLY A 254 27.94 -3.74 23.65
C GLY A 254 26.59 -4.41 23.46
N LEU A 255 25.67 -3.71 22.80
CA LEU A 255 24.33 -4.16 22.50
C LEU A 255 24.23 -4.54 21.02
N LEU A 256 23.72 -5.74 20.74
CA LEU A 256 23.32 -6.18 19.40
C LEU A 256 21.79 -6.01 19.27
N ILE A 257 21.35 -5.36 18.23
CA ILE A 257 19.94 -5.17 17.88
C ILE A 257 19.69 -5.85 16.55
N GLU A 258 18.73 -6.74 16.53
CA GLU A 258 18.31 -7.46 15.32
C GLU A 258 16.81 -7.29 15.09
N GLY A 259 16.44 -7.02 13.85
CA GLY A 259 15.06 -6.98 13.44
C GLY A 259 14.80 -7.87 12.23
N ARG A 260 13.64 -8.53 12.19
CA ARG A 260 13.19 -9.34 11.07
C ARG A 260 11.75 -9.00 10.74
N TYR A 261 11.48 -8.78 9.47
CA TYR A 261 10.16 -8.51 8.93
C TYR A 261 9.86 -9.48 7.80
N TYR A 262 8.82 -10.28 7.99
CA TYR A 262 8.33 -11.24 7.01
C TYR A 262 6.89 -10.92 6.66
N GLY A 263 6.65 -10.55 5.42
CA GLY A 263 5.35 -10.13 4.92
C GLY A 263 5.33 -10.12 3.40
N ASP A 264 4.28 -9.58 2.82
CA ASP A 264 4.18 -9.33 1.38
C ASP A 264 3.05 -8.35 1.09
N ALA A 265 2.80 -8.09 -0.20
CA ALA A 265 1.68 -7.30 -0.68
C ALA A 265 0.92 -8.07 -1.76
N PHE A 266 -0.41 -8.03 -1.71
CA PHE A 266 -1.28 -8.76 -2.64
C PHE A 266 -2.43 -7.90 -3.12
N VAL A 267 -2.95 -8.26 -4.28
CA VAL A 267 -4.26 -7.81 -4.75
C VAL A 267 -5.15 -9.05 -4.87
N ARG A 268 -6.33 -9.00 -4.26
CA ARG A 268 -7.33 -10.05 -4.41
C ARG A 268 -7.92 -9.97 -5.81
N LYS A 269 -8.06 -11.13 -6.44
CA LYS A 269 -8.85 -11.27 -7.67
C LYS A 269 -10.28 -11.59 -7.29
N THR A 270 -11.21 -10.90 -7.88
CA THR A 270 -12.64 -11.16 -7.68
C THR A 270 -13.10 -12.21 -8.66
N LEU A 271 -13.83 -13.21 -8.17
CA LEU A 271 -14.46 -14.21 -9.04
C LEU A 271 -15.63 -13.56 -9.79
N VAL A 272 -15.51 -13.45 -11.09
CA VAL A 272 -16.56 -12.94 -11.98
C VAL A 272 -17.34 -14.13 -12.48
N ASN A 273 -18.55 -14.30 -11.94
CA ASN A 273 -19.44 -15.39 -12.33
C ASN A 273 -20.11 -15.12 -13.68
N ALA A 274 -20.41 -16.17 -14.42
CA ALA A 274 -21.15 -16.09 -15.66
C ALA A 274 -22.54 -15.50 -15.44
N THR A 275 -22.97 -14.61 -16.36
CA THR A 275 -24.32 -14.00 -16.33
C THR A 275 -25.35 -14.86 -17.04
N SER A 276 -24.92 -15.74 -17.93
CA SER A 276 -25.76 -16.66 -18.68
C SER A 276 -24.98 -17.92 -19.06
N GLY A 277 -25.65 -19.02 -19.32
CA GLY A 277 -25.05 -20.29 -19.74
C GLY A 277 -24.65 -21.18 -18.57
N ALA A 278 -23.55 -21.95 -18.71
CA ALA A 278 -23.03 -22.78 -17.65
C ALA A 278 -22.41 -21.91 -16.53
N PRO A 279 -22.51 -22.33 -15.27
CA PRO A 279 -21.86 -21.62 -14.17
C PRO A 279 -20.35 -21.82 -14.27
N THR A 280 -19.68 -20.84 -14.81
CA THR A 280 -18.22 -20.77 -14.86
C THR A 280 -17.82 -19.42 -14.34
N GLY A 281 -16.90 -19.41 -13.39
CA GLY A 281 -16.30 -18.19 -12.87
C GLY A 281 -14.88 -18.03 -13.40
N THR A 282 -14.44 -16.82 -13.58
CA THR A 282 -13.05 -16.49 -13.87
C THR A 282 -12.55 -15.49 -12.86
N PHE A 283 -11.38 -15.72 -12.32
CA PHE A 283 -10.73 -14.73 -11.46
C PHE A 283 -10.26 -13.55 -12.29
N ASP A 284 -10.70 -12.37 -11.90
CA ASP A 284 -10.37 -11.13 -12.55
C ASP A 284 -9.96 -10.07 -11.54
N LEU A 285 -9.07 -9.18 -11.95
CA LEU A 285 -8.61 -8.10 -11.11
C LEU A 285 -9.64 -6.96 -11.12
N HIS A 286 -10.26 -6.72 -9.97
CA HIS A 286 -11.18 -5.62 -9.73
C HIS A 286 -10.64 -4.72 -8.62
N GLY A 287 -11.09 -3.47 -8.58
CA GLY A 287 -10.80 -2.54 -7.49
C GLY A 287 -9.36 -2.06 -7.38
N VAL A 288 -8.54 -2.30 -8.41
CA VAL A 288 -7.21 -1.69 -8.55
C VAL A 288 -7.02 -1.27 -9.98
N ILE A 289 -6.73 0.02 -10.19
CA ILE A 289 -6.52 0.64 -11.51
C ILE A 289 -5.25 1.47 -11.45
N THR A 290 -4.43 1.38 -12.48
CA THR A 290 -3.24 2.23 -12.64
C THR A 290 -3.40 3.18 -13.81
N ALA A 291 -2.91 4.41 -13.66
CA ALA A 291 -2.74 5.35 -14.76
C ALA A 291 -1.26 5.32 -15.16
N LYS A 292 -0.96 4.71 -16.32
CA LYS A 292 0.39 4.54 -16.84
C LYS A 292 0.46 4.96 -18.29
N PHE A 293 1.52 5.69 -18.65
CA PHE A 293 1.76 6.17 -20.01
C PHE A 293 3.13 5.72 -20.52
N GLY A 294 3.14 5.09 -21.69
CA GLY A 294 4.38 4.72 -22.38
C GLY A 294 5.12 3.55 -21.70
N GLY A 295 4.84 2.37 -22.12
CA GLY A 295 5.64 1.17 -21.94
C GLY A 295 6.00 0.65 -23.31
#